data_fe371bd96735a5ad530a574fbac2aa7a
#
_entry.id   fe371bd96735a5ad530a574fbac2aa7a
#
_cell.length_a   1.000
_cell.length_b   1.000
_cell.length_c   1.000
_cell.angle_alpha   90.00
_cell.angle_beta   90.00
_cell.angle_gamma   90.00
#
_symmetry.space_group_name_H-M   'P 1'
#
loop_
_entity.id
_entity.type
_entity.pdbx_description
1 polymer ?
#
loop_
_entity_poly.entity_id
_entity_poly.type
_entity_poly.pdbx_seq_one_letter_code
_entity_poly.pdbx_strand_id
1 'polypeptide(L)'
;SWMPQHHLLAVEFAEYCSARLIPIVTFMDTPGADPYEEANAANQAHSISRLIAELCNVDVPTLGIIIGQGYSGGAIPLASSNLLLSVRTGVFNTIHPKSLANLVRRYNLSWQECAKFVGVSSYELYKQGNIDGIIDYDPGEDDQIHNLKNVIVSGIQSIEERTRDFVAEHP
;
A
#
# COMPACT_ATOMS: atom_id res chain seq x y z
N SER A 1 13.37 -3.56 5.16
CA SER A 1 12.18 -4.21 5.76
C SER A 1 11.64 -3.40 6.93
N TRP A 2 10.37 -3.54 7.21
CA TRP A 2 9.68 -2.85 8.30
C TRP A 2 9.76 -3.67 9.59
N MET A 3 10.19 -3.01 10.66
CA MET A 3 10.18 -3.53 12.02
C MET A 3 8.90 -3.10 12.76
N PRO A 4 8.52 -3.76 13.87
CA PRO A 4 7.32 -3.40 14.64
C PRO A 4 7.21 -1.92 15.00
N GLN A 5 8.32 -1.29 15.41
CA GLN A 5 8.33 0.13 15.77
C GLN A 5 7.97 1.06 14.59
N HIS A 6 8.29 0.68 13.35
CA HIS A 6 7.91 1.47 12.18
C HIS A 6 6.40 1.46 11.97
N HIS A 7 5.74 0.31 12.14
CA HIS A 7 4.29 0.22 12.08
C HIS A 7 3.61 1.03 13.19
N LEU A 8 4.14 0.97 14.41
CA LEU A 8 3.58 1.71 15.55
C LEU A 8 3.76 3.22 15.40
N LEU A 9 4.90 3.66 14.87
CA LEU A 9 5.10 5.08 14.54
C LEU A 9 4.11 5.56 13.46
N ALA A 10 3.82 4.72 12.47
CA ALA A 10 2.81 5.03 11.46
C ALA A 10 1.39 5.10 12.04
N VAL A 11 1.07 4.27 13.06
CA VAL A 11 -0.20 4.38 13.81
C VAL A 11 -0.30 5.74 14.50
N GLU A 12 0.71 6.15 15.26
CA GLU A 12 0.74 7.44 15.95
C GLU A 12 0.59 8.61 14.97
N PHE A 13 1.20 8.50 13.78
CA PHE A 13 1.07 9.50 12.74
C PHE A 13 -0.35 9.54 12.16
N ALA A 14 -0.99 8.39 11.95
CA ALA A 14 -2.36 8.31 11.46
C ALA A 14 -3.35 8.91 12.48
N GLU A 15 -3.22 8.58 13.76
CA GLU A 15 -3.98 9.18 14.87
C GLU A 15 -3.80 10.72 14.91
N TYR A 16 -2.57 11.19 14.75
CA TYR A 16 -2.27 12.63 14.69
C TYR A 16 -2.97 13.33 13.53
N CYS A 17 -2.95 12.74 12.33
CA CYS A 17 -3.59 13.29 11.14
C CYS A 17 -5.12 13.29 11.30
N SER A 18 -5.69 12.18 11.75
CA SER A 18 -7.13 12.03 11.98
C SER A 18 -7.65 13.09 12.97
N ALA A 19 -6.99 13.26 14.10
CA ALA A 19 -7.37 14.26 15.12
C ALA A 19 -7.32 15.72 14.61
N ARG A 20 -6.64 15.97 13.49
CA ARG A 20 -6.48 17.32 12.89
C ARG A 20 -7.16 17.48 11.56
N LEU A 21 -7.92 16.46 11.13
CA LEU A 21 -8.60 16.43 9.83
C LEU A 21 -7.63 16.64 8.65
N ILE A 22 -6.44 16.04 8.75
CA ILE A 22 -5.41 16.09 7.70
C ILE A 22 -5.48 14.81 6.88
N PRO A 23 -5.70 14.86 5.55
CA PRO A 23 -5.65 13.70 4.68
C PRO A 23 -4.31 12.97 4.75
N ILE A 24 -4.33 11.65 4.64
CA ILE A 24 -3.14 10.80 4.72
C ILE A 24 -2.78 10.30 3.33
N VAL A 25 -1.53 10.49 2.92
CA VAL A 25 -0.97 9.88 1.71
C VAL A 25 0.16 8.94 2.09
N THR A 26 0.07 7.68 1.68
CA THR A 26 1.12 6.68 1.92
C THR A 26 1.87 6.38 0.63
N PHE A 27 3.19 6.38 0.68
CA PHE A 27 4.06 5.97 -0.42
C PHE A 27 4.70 4.63 -0.09
N MET A 28 4.54 3.66 -0.98
CA MET A 28 5.02 2.29 -0.76
C MET A 28 6.22 1.97 -1.66
N ASP A 29 7.38 1.75 -1.00
CA ASP A 29 8.58 1.16 -1.59
C ASP A 29 9.27 0.30 -0.53
N THR A 30 8.76 -0.92 -0.33
CA THR A 30 9.26 -1.82 0.71
C THR A 30 9.21 -3.29 0.26
N PRO A 31 10.27 -4.07 0.55
CA PRO A 31 10.27 -5.51 0.29
C PRO A 31 9.38 -6.30 1.26
N GLY A 32 8.84 -5.66 2.31
CA GLY A 32 7.96 -6.27 3.29
C GLY A 32 8.35 -6.00 4.74
N ALA A 33 7.63 -6.63 5.66
CA ALA A 33 7.97 -6.66 7.06
C ALA A 33 9.20 -7.53 7.30
N ASP A 34 9.93 -7.26 8.38
CA ASP A 34 11.11 -8.04 8.73
C ASP A 34 10.72 -9.48 9.09
N PRO A 35 11.31 -10.50 8.46
CA PRO A 35 10.92 -11.89 8.66
C PRO A 35 11.65 -12.59 9.81
N TYR A 36 12.56 -11.92 10.52
CA TYR A 36 13.42 -12.55 11.51
C TYR A 36 12.74 -12.67 12.89
N GLU A 37 13.28 -13.56 13.69
CA GLU A 37 12.75 -13.89 15.02
C GLU A 37 12.70 -12.68 15.96
N GLU A 38 13.63 -11.77 15.85
CA GLU A 38 13.68 -10.54 16.65
C GLU A 38 12.42 -9.66 16.41
N ALA A 39 12.05 -9.47 15.17
CA ALA A 39 10.83 -8.74 14.82
C ALA A 39 9.56 -9.48 15.28
N ASN A 40 9.55 -10.81 15.15
CA ASN A 40 8.44 -11.64 15.62
C ASN A 40 8.31 -11.59 17.14
N ALA A 41 9.41 -11.69 17.88
CA ALA A 41 9.45 -11.56 19.35
C ALA A 41 8.99 -10.17 19.83
N ALA A 42 9.20 -9.13 19.00
CA ALA A 42 8.72 -7.77 19.23
C ALA A 42 7.27 -7.53 18.74
N ASN A 43 6.47 -8.59 18.55
CA ASN A 43 5.06 -8.54 18.16
C ASN A 43 4.80 -7.95 16.76
N GLN A 44 5.58 -8.36 15.75
CA GLN A 44 5.43 -7.91 14.36
C GLN A 44 3.99 -8.06 13.83
N ALA A 45 3.35 -9.21 14.05
CA ALA A 45 1.99 -9.45 13.57
C ALA A 45 0.97 -8.49 14.21
N HIS A 46 1.13 -8.19 15.50
CA HIS A 46 0.27 -7.25 16.20
C HIS A 46 0.44 -5.81 15.66
N SER A 47 1.67 -5.37 15.43
CA SER A 47 1.95 -4.03 14.91
C SER A 47 1.39 -3.83 13.49
N ILE A 48 1.50 -4.86 12.63
CA ILE A 48 0.88 -4.88 11.30
C ILE A 48 -0.65 -4.75 11.40
N SER A 49 -1.27 -5.60 12.22
CA SER A 49 -2.73 -5.61 12.40
C SER A 49 -3.25 -4.28 12.95
N ARG A 50 -2.52 -3.69 13.89
CA ARG A 50 -2.87 -2.39 14.47
C ARG A 50 -2.83 -1.27 13.44
N LEU A 51 -1.81 -1.23 12.57
CA LEU A 51 -1.73 -0.23 11.52
C LEU A 51 -2.84 -0.38 10.46
N ILE A 52 -3.19 -1.63 10.09
CA ILE A 52 -4.34 -1.89 9.22
C ILE A 52 -5.62 -1.34 9.86
N ALA A 53 -5.87 -1.72 11.12
CA ALA A 53 -7.06 -1.27 11.84
C ALA A 53 -7.13 0.26 11.94
N GLU A 54 -6.01 0.92 12.23
CA GLU A 54 -5.96 2.38 12.33
C GLU A 54 -6.28 3.05 11.00
N LEU A 55 -5.59 2.69 9.91
CA LEU A 55 -5.82 3.28 8.59
C LEU A 55 -7.22 3.00 8.03
N CYS A 56 -7.87 1.91 8.44
CA CYS A 56 -9.26 1.62 8.08
C CYS A 56 -10.28 2.41 8.91
N ASN A 57 -9.90 2.99 10.04
CA ASN A 57 -10.82 3.66 10.98
C ASN A 57 -10.59 5.18 11.10
N VAL A 58 -9.58 5.74 10.45
CA VAL A 58 -9.39 7.21 10.45
C VAL A 58 -10.53 7.94 9.74
N ASP A 59 -10.92 9.08 10.26
CA ASP A 59 -12.02 9.92 9.74
C ASP A 59 -11.54 10.94 8.68
N VAL A 60 -10.45 10.62 7.99
CA VAL A 60 -9.85 11.48 6.95
C VAL A 60 -9.60 10.69 5.67
N PRO A 61 -9.59 11.35 4.49
CA PRO A 61 -9.22 10.69 3.24
C PRO A 61 -7.85 10.02 3.33
N THR A 62 -7.77 8.77 2.86
CA THR A 62 -6.53 8.00 2.76
C THR A 62 -6.25 7.61 1.32
N LEU A 63 -5.05 7.91 0.84
CA LEU A 63 -4.58 7.62 -0.51
C LEU A 63 -3.28 6.82 -0.45
N GLY A 64 -3.28 5.58 -0.95
CA GLY A 64 -2.09 4.75 -1.06
C GLY A 64 -1.48 4.83 -2.46
N ILE A 65 -0.16 4.98 -2.56
CA ILE A 65 0.56 5.02 -3.85
C ILE A 65 1.74 4.06 -3.81
N ILE A 66 1.73 3.09 -4.70
CA ILE A 66 2.84 2.15 -4.91
C ILE A 66 3.82 2.83 -5.86
N ILE A 67 4.99 3.26 -5.35
CA ILE A 67 6.03 3.96 -6.13
C ILE A 67 7.22 3.07 -6.50
N GLY A 68 7.28 1.87 -5.96
CA GLY A 68 8.33 0.90 -6.20
C GLY A 68 7.84 -0.49 -5.83
N GLN A 69 8.49 -1.13 -4.88
CA GLN A 69 8.08 -2.42 -4.35
C GLN A 69 7.02 -2.26 -3.25
N GLY A 70 5.99 -3.09 -3.27
CA GLY A 70 4.99 -3.16 -2.22
C GLY A 70 4.71 -4.61 -1.85
N TYR A 71 5.44 -5.16 -0.86
CA TYR A 71 5.26 -6.56 -0.50
C TYR A 71 4.91 -6.79 0.96
N SER A 72 4.05 -7.82 1.17
CA SER A 72 3.80 -8.43 2.48
C SER A 72 3.36 -7.42 3.56
N GLY A 73 3.59 -7.74 4.83
CA GLY A 73 3.21 -6.95 5.99
C GLY A 73 3.85 -5.55 6.08
N GLY A 74 4.84 -5.22 5.24
CA GLY A 74 5.36 -3.87 5.15
C GLY A 74 4.50 -2.95 4.28
N ALA A 75 3.85 -3.49 3.25
CA ALA A 75 3.06 -2.71 2.29
C ALA A 75 1.54 -2.83 2.51
N ILE A 76 1.04 -4.00 2.91
CA ILE A 76 -0.40 -4.24 3.07
C ILE A 76 -1.09 -3.21 3.98
N PRO A 77 -0.53 -2.84 5.15
CA PRO A 77 -1.14 -1.81 5.97
C PRO A 77 -1.26 -0.47 5.25
N LEU A 78 -0.21 -0.06 4.54
CA LEU A 78 -0.16 1.21 3.81
C LEU A 78 -1.10 1.23 2.60
N ALA A 79 -1.45 0.05 2.07
CA ALA A 79 -2.43 -0.13 1.00
C ALA A 79 -3.87 -0.14 1.53
N SER A 80 -4.08 -0.17 2.86
CA SER A 80 -5.39 -0.06 3.49
C SER A 80 -5.89 1.39 3.42
N SER A 81 -6.33 1.82 2.25
CA SER A 81 -6.68 3.20 1.92
C SER A 81 -7.99 3.28 1.15
N ASN A 82 -8.62 4.47 1.12
CA ASN A 82 -9.84 4.69 0.35
C ASN A 82 -9.61 4.62 -1.16
N LEU A 83 -8.39 4.94 -1.60
CA LEU A 83 -7.96 4.88 -2.99
C LEU A 83 -6.54 4.34 -3.04
N LEU A 84 -6.30 3.29 -3.83
CA LEU A 84 -4.98 2.68 -4.01
C LEU A 84 -4.53 2.81 -5.45
N LEU A 85 -3.45 3.53 -5.66
CA LEU A 85 -2.87 3.77 -6.97
C LEU A 85 -1.47 3.18 -7.08
N SER A 86 -0.99 2.99 -8.31
CA SER A 86 0.40 2.58 -8.57
C SER A 86 0.99 3.41 -9.69
N VAL A 87 2.27 3.74 -9.60
CA VAL A 87 3.03 4.19 -10.77
C VAL A 87 3.18 3.04 -11.77
N ARG A 88 3.50 3.34 -13.05
CA ARG A 88 3.61 2.31 -14.10
C ARG A 88 4.54 1.16 -13.75
N THR A 89 5.66 1.46 -13.10
CA THR A 89 6.70 0.49 -12.71
C THR A 89 6.49 -0.13 -11.33
N GLY A 90 5.42 0.24 -10.63
CA GLY A 90 5.11 -0.30 -9.32
C GLY A 90 4.77 -1.79 -9.35
N VAL A 91 5.17 -2.50 -8.31
CA VAL A 91 4.85 -3.91 -8.10
C VAL A 91 4.31 -4.14 -6.70
N PHE A 92 3.29 -4.97 -6.58
CA PHE A 92 2.65 -5.23 -5.28
C PHE A 92 2.13 -6.65 -5.19
N ASN A 93 2.32 -7.28 -4.03
CA ASN A 93 1.64 -8.52 -3.69
C ASN A 93 1.75 -8.84 -2.19
N THR A 94 0.92 -9.75 -1.71
CA THR A 94 0.96 -10.26 -0.32
C THR A 94 2.23 -11.03 0.01
N ILE A 95 2.90 -11.60 -1.00
CA ILE A 95 4.16 -12.33 -0.85
C ILE A 95 5.16 -11.93 -1.94
N HIS A 96 6.41 -11.72 -1.55
CA HIS A 96 7.48 -11.49 -2.53
C HIS A 96 7.71 -12.77 -3.36
N PRO A 97 7.87 -12.68 -4.71
CA PRO A 97 8.01 -13.85 -5.58
C PRO A 97 9.13 -14.83 -5.20
N LYS A 98 10.27 -14.34 -4.69
CA LYS A 98 11.36 -15.19 -4.18
C LYS A 98 10.94 -15.98 -2.94
N SER A 99 10.17 -15.37 -2.05
CA SER A 99 9.64 -16.05 -0.87
C SER A 99 8.60 -17.10 -1.26
N LEU A 100 7.75 -16.78 -2.25
CA LEU A 100 6.80 -17.74 -2.81
C LEU A 100 7.52 -18.94 -3.44
N ALA A 101 8.55 -18.72 -4.26
CA ALA A 101 9.35 -19.82 -4.85
C ALA A 101 9.94 -20.74 -3.78
N ASN A 102 10.43 -20.18 -2.67
CA ASN A 102 10.92 -20.98 -1.53
C ASN A 102 9.79 -21.77 -0.84
N LEU A 103 8.63 -21.19 -0.70
CA LEU A 103 7.47 -21.85 -0.09
C LEU A 103 6.98 -23.03 -0.91
N VAL A 104 6.95 -22.87 -2.23
CA VAL A 104 6.49 -23.87 -3.19
C VAL A 104 7.62 -24.67 -3.85
N ARG A 105 8.79 -24.73 -3.21
CA ARG A 105 10.01 -25.36 -3.74
C ARG A 105 9.82 -26.80 -4.29
N ARG A 106 8.83 -27.52 -3.79
CA ARG A 106 8.48 -28.86 -4.27
C ARG A 106 8.05 -28.89 -5.74
N TYR A 107 7.59 -27.77 -6.29
CA TYR A 107 7.19 -27.62 -7.68
C TYR A 107 8.33 -27.14 -8.58
N ASN A 108 9.50 -26.84 -8.01
CA ASN A 108 10.69 -26.39 -8.71
C ASN A 108 10.48 -25.18 -9.63
N LEU A 109 9.62 -24.26 -9.20
CA LEU A 109 9.33 -23.01 -9.92
C LEU A 109 10.38 -21.94 -9.61
N SER A 110 10.82 -21.24 -10.65
CA SER A 110 11.65 -20.04 -10.50
C SER A 110 10.83 -18.88 -9.91
N TRP A 111 11.50 -17.91 -9.33
CA TRP A 111 10.81 -16.71 -8.81
C TRP A 111 10.11 -15.90 -9.93
N GLN A 112 10.63 -15.94 -11.16
CA GLN A 112 10.01 -15.31 -12.33
C GLN A 112 8.69 -15.98 -12.71
N GLU A 113 8.64 -17.31 -12.66
CA GLU A 113 7.40 -18.07 -12.88
C GLU A 113 6.38 -17.77 -11.77
N CYS A 114 6.83 -17.74 -10.52
CA CYS A 114 5.98 -17.35 -9.40
C CYS A 114 5.44 -15.91 -9.57
N ALA A 115 6.26 -14.94 -9.98
CA ALA A 115 5.83 -13.57 -10.23
C ALA A 115 4.75 -13.47 -11.30
N LYS A 116 4.91 -14.21 -12.41
CA LYS A 116 3.91 -14.29 -13.48
C LYS A 116 2.61 -14.95 -13.02
N PHE A 117 2.73 -15.97 -12.19
CA PHE A 117 1.57 -16.72 -11.70
C PHE A 117 0.66 -15.88 -10.80
N VAL A 118 1.23 -15.09 -9.90
CA VAL A 118 0.44 -14.28 -8.96
C VAL A 118 0.05 -12.90 -9.51
N GLY A 119 0.74 -12.40 -10.54
CA GLY A 119 0.53 -11.09 -11.12
C GLY A 119 0.92 -9.96 -10.15
N VAL A 120 2.08 -9.34 -10.37
CA VAL A 120 2.61 -8.34 -9.43
C VAL A 120 2.70 -6.93 -10.02
N SER A 121 2.65 -6.81 -11.36
CA SER A 121 2.78 -5.52 -12.04
C SER A 121 1.54 -4.65 -11.86
N SER A 122 1.72 -3.33 -11.91
CA SER A 122 0.63 -2.36 -11.83
C SER A 122 -0.49 -2.66 -12.84
N TYR A 123 -0.15 -3.09 -14.05
CA TYR A 123 -1.12 -3.44 -15.08
C TYR A 123 -1.96 -4.68 -14.70
N GLU A 124 -1.32 -5.74 -14.20
CA GLU A 124 -2.00 -6.95 -13.74
C GLU A 124 -2.89 -6.67 -12.52
N LEU A 125 -2.39 -5.89 -11.57
CA LEU A 125 -3.13 -5.46 -10.39
C LEU A 125 -4.38 -4.65 -10.76
N TYR A 126 -4.26 -3.71 -11.70
CA TYR A 126 -5.38 -2.93 -12.20
C TYR A 126 -6.41 -3.81 -12.91
N LYS A 127 -5.96 -4.71 -13.78
CA LYS A 127 -6.83 -5.66 -14.49
C LYS A 127 -7.57 -6.60 -13.54
N GLN A 128 -6.96 -6.96 -12.42
CA GLN A 128 -7.55 -7.79 -11.37
C GLN A 128 -8.46 -7.01 -10.41
N GLY A 129 -8.50 -5.68 -10.49
CA GLY A 129 -9.24 -4.84 -9.57
C GLY A 129 -8.60 -4.68 -8.19
N ASN A 130 -7.30 -4.97 -8.07
CA ASN A 130 -6.55 -4.85 -6.82
C ASN A 130 -6.04 -3.43 -6.56
N ILE A 131 -6.00 -2.57 -7.58
CA ILE A 131 -5.72 -1.13 -7.48
C ILE A 131 -6.75 -0.36 -8.29
N ASP A 132 -6.98 0.89 -7.93
CA ASP A 132 -7.99 1.76 -8.53
C ASP A 132 -7.49 2.48 -9.79
N GLY A 133 -6.18 2.60 -9.97
CA GLY A 133 -5.62 3.25 -11.15
C GLY A 133 -4.10 3.20 -11.24
N ILE A 134 -3.61 3.57 -12.43
CA ILE A 134 -2.18 3.67 -12.73
C ILE A 134 -1.85 5.14 -13.01
N ILE A 135 -0.84 5.66 -12.31
CA ILE A 135 -0.36 7.03 -12.46
C ILE A 135 0.66 7.07 -13.60
N ASP A 136 0.48 8.00 -14.52
CA ASP A 136 1.44 8.29 -15.59
C ASP A 136 2.65 9.03 -15.04
N TYR A 137 3.45 8.31 -14.29
CA TYR A 137 4.66 8.78 -13.63
C TYR A 137 5.65 7.63 -13.50
N ASP A 138 6.89 7.88 -13.86
CA ASP A 138 8.01 7.00 -13.57
C ASP A 138 8.96 7.68 -12.58
N PRO A 139 9.25 7.07 -11.41
CA PRO A 139 10.23 7.59 -10.48
C PRO A 139 11.59 7.80 -11.16
N GLY A 140 12.14 9.01 -11.06
CA GLY A 140 13.36 9.43 -11.74
C GLY A 140 13.14 10.31 -12.97
N GLU A 141 11.89 10.49 -13.42
CA GLU A 141 11.51 11.42 -14.48
C GLU A 141 10.97 12.71 -13.87
N ASP A 142 11.86 13.66 -13.60
CA ASP A 142 11.52 14.89 -12.86
C ASP A 142 10.44 15.75 -13.52
N ASP A 143 10.35 15.72 -14.85
CA ASP A 143 9.35 16.46 -15.62
C ASP A 143 7.92 15.92 -15.43
N GLN A 144 7.78 14.68 -14.96
CA GLN A 144 6.50 14.04 -14.70
C GLN A 144 5.99 14.24 -13.25
N ILE A 145 6.76 14.85 -12.37
CA ILE A 145 6.38 15.01 -10.94
C ILE A 145 5.07 15.78 -10.75
N HIS A 146 4.71 16.65 -11.68
CA HIS A 146 3.45 17.37 -11.66
C HIS A 146 2.25 16.44 -11.84
N ASN A 147 2.39 15.34 -12.61
CA ASN A 147 1.34 14.32 -12.76
C ASN A 147 1.03 13.68 -11.40
N LEU A 148 2.07 13.30 -10.66
CA LEU A 148 1.92 12.73 -9.31
C LEU A 148 1.22 13.73 -8.37
N LYS A 149 1.63 14.99 -8.35
CA LYS A 149 1.00 16.03 -7.53
C LYS A 149 -0.47 16.23 -7.87
N ASN A 150 -0.81 16.32 -9.16
CA ASN A 150 -2.18 16.48 -9.61
C ASN A 150 -3.06 15.29 -9.22
N VAL A 151 -2.54 14.07 -9.35
CA VAL A 151 -3.25 12.85 -8.98
C VAL A 151 -3.51 12.79 -7.47
N ILE A 152 -2.54 13.21 -6.64
CA ILE A 152 -2.74 13.28 -5.18
C ILE A 152 -3.89 14.23 -4.84
N VAL A 153 -3.87 15.44 -5.37
CA VAL A 153 -4.90 16.45 -5.10
C VAL A 153 -6.27 15.98 -5.57
N SER A 154 -6.39 15.55 -6.82
CA SER A 154 -7.66 15.09 -7.39
C SER A 154 -8.16 13.80 -6.73
N GLY A 155 -7.25 12.90 -6.33
CA GLY A 155 -7.59 11.68 -5.59
C GLY A 155 -8.22 11.99 -4.24
N ILE A 156 -7.62 12.87 -3.45
CA ILE A 156 -8.17 13.32 -2.16
C ILE A 156 -9.54 13.96 -2.35
N GLN A 157 -9.68 14.88 -3.32
CA GLN A 157 -10.96 15.53 -3.62
C GLN A 157 -12.04 14.51 -4.01
N SER A 158 -11.71 13.53 -4.84
CA SER A 158 -12.63 12.47 -5.22
C SER A 158 -13.09 11.61 -4.03
N ILE A 159 -12.21 11.32 -3.08
CA ILE A 159 -12.57 10.59 -1.85
C ILE A 159 -13.56 11.42 -1.01
N GLU A 160 -13.28 12.71 -0.82
CA GLU A 160 -14.15 13.62 -0.07
C GLU A 160 -15.54 13.76 -0.71
N GLU A 161 -15.61 13.87 -2.05
CA GLU A 161 -16.88 13.93 -2.79
C GLU A 161 -17.70 12.66 -2.61
N ARG A 162 -17.10 11.49 -2.83
CA ARG A 162 -17.76 10.20 -2.65
C ARG A 162 -18.25 9.98 -1.22
N THR A 163 -17.47 10.44 -0.22
CA THR A 163 -17.86 10.35 1.19
C THR A 163 -19.09 11.23 1.48
N ARG A 164 -19.10 12.48 0.96
CA ARG A 164 -20.27 13.35 1.11
C ARG A 164 -21.53 12.77 0.47
N ASP A 165 -21.41 12.24 -0.73
CA ASP A 165 -22.52 11.63 -1.45
C ASP A 165 -23.07 10.42 -0.69
N PHE A 166 -22.18 9.54 -0.21
CA PHE A 166 -22.56 8.39 0.60
C PHE A 166 -23.30 8.78 1.87
N VAL A 167 -22.81 9.76 2.62
CA VAL A 167 -23.47 10.25 3.85
C VAL A 167 -24.82 10.89 3.55
N ALA A 168 -24.96 11.59 2.42
CA ALA A 168 -26.21 12.20 1.99
C ALA A 168 -27.29 11.14 1.62
N GLU A 169 -26.87 10.01 1.05
CA GLU A 169 -27.75 8.90 0.68
C GLU A 169 -28.10 7.97 1.85
N HIS A 170 -27.31 7.98 2.93
CA HIS A 170 -27.44 7.11 4.10
C HIS A 170 -27.43 7.92 5.40
N PRO A 171 -28.46 8.77 5.65
CA PRO A 171 -28.51 9.64 6.82
C PRO A 171 -28.73 8.90 8.16
#